data_c2cbce2f3c6584e4ffb98f08d8e60f81
#
_entry.id   c2cbce2f3c6584e4ffb98f08d8e60f81
#
_cell.length_a   1.000
_cell.length_b   1.000
_cell.length_c   1.000
_cell.angle_alpha   90.00
_cell.angle_beta   90.00
_cell.angle_gamma   90.00
#
_symmetry.space_group_name_H-M   'P 1'
#
loop_
_entity.id
_entity.type
_entity.pdbx_description
1 polymer ?
#
loop_
_entity_poly.entity_id
_entity_poly.type
_entity_poly.pdbx_seq_one_letter_code
_entity_poly.pdbx_strand_id
1 'polypeptide(L)'
;MADPAFPEDWTDERRRDYRRALAARRERQVRAGQVVGLALIALVAAGVLLRLPEEWWVPAVGAVALAGLVYRMVNWKCPSCGERLPTRGGSMCRGCGAPLGE
;
A
#
# COMPACT_ATOMS: atom_id res chain seq x y z
N MET A 1 2.55 8.01 26.35
CA MET A 1 2.87 6.59 26.40
C MET A 1 4.14 6.28 25.68
N ALA A 2 5.04 5.58 26.34
CA ALA A 2 6.24 5.12 25.69
C ALA A 2 5.86 4.17 24.55
N ASP A 3 6.59 4.25 23.46
CA ASP A 3 6.38 3.41 22.30
C ASP A 3 7.30 2.18 22.42
N PRO A 4 6.82 1.08 23.02
CA PRO A 4 7.70 -0.03 23.39
C PRO A 4 8.20 -0.83 22.20
N ALA A 5 7.71 -0.54 21.03
CA ALA A 5 8.03 -1.30 19.84
C ALA A 5 9.29 -0.81 19.12
N PHE A 6 9.77 0.39 19.42
CA PHE A 6 11.01 0.90 18.80
C PHE A 6 12.24 0.30 19.48
N PRO A 7 13.28 -0.04 18.67
CA PRO A 7 14.58 -0.43 19.25
C PRO A 7 15.15 0.70 20.12
N GLU A 8 15.82 0.34 21.20
CA GLU A 8 16.36 1.30 22.16
C GLU A 8 17.46 2.20 21.57
N ASP A 9 18.16 1.69 20.57
CA ASP A 9 19.23 2.43 19.88
C ASP A 9 18.74 3.49 18.91
N TRP A 10 17.43 3.59 18.72
CA TRP A 10 16.86 4.61 17.83
C TRP A 10 16.76 5.95 18.54
N THR A 11 17.25 7.00 17.86
CA THR A 11 17.09 8.37 18.35
C THR A 11 15.66 8.86 18.17
N ASP A 12 15.27 9.89 18.90
CA ASP A 12 13.94 10.49 18.77
C ASP A 12 13.71 11.04 17.36
N GLU A 13 14.76 11.62 16.77
CA GLU A 13 14.72 12.13 15.41
C GLU A 13 14.44 11.01 14.40
N ARG A 14 15.13 9.88 14.55
CA ARG A 14 14.93 8.72 13.68
C ARG A 14 13.52 8.16 13.80
N ARG A 15 12.98 8.12 15.01
CA ARG A 15 11.60 7.67 15.26
C ARG A 15 10.59 8.56 14.55
N ARG A 16 10.78 9.87 14.62
CA ARG A 16 9.91 10.85 13.95
C ARG A 16 9.99 10.72 12.43
N ASP A 17 11.18 10.60 11.88
CA ASP A 17 11.39 10.42 10.45
C ASP A 17 10.73 9.13 9.95
N TYR A 18 10.87 8.05 10.72
CA TYR A 18 10.23 6.77 10.41
C TYR A 18 8.70 6.92 10.36
N ARG A 19 8.12 7.53 11.37
CA ARG A 19 6.66 7.74 11.42
C ARG A 19 6.15 8.55 10.24
N ARG A 20 6.86 9.61 9.88
CA ARG A 20 6.53 10.45 8.72
C ARG A 20 6.60 9.65 7.42
N ALA A 21 7.66 8.89 7.24
CA ALA A 21 7.84 8.06 6.05
C ALA A 21 6.75 6.98 5.95
N LEU A 22 6.41 6.34 7.06
CA LEU A 22 5.35 5.34 7.09
C LEU A 22 3.98 5.95 6.78
N ALA A 23 3.68 7.10 7.37
CA ALA A 23 2.44 7.82 7.12
C ALA A 23 2.32 8.23 5.65
N ALA A 24 3.41 8.72 5.04
CA ALA A 24 3.44 9.07 3.63
C ALA A 24 3.17 7.84 2.73
N ARG A 25 3.74 6.70 3.07
CA ARG A 25 3.50 5.46 2.31
C ARG A 25 2.06 4.99 2.43
N ARG A 26 1.48 5.07 3.62
CA ARG A 26 0.07 4.73 3.83
C ARG A 26 -0.84 5.64 3.02
N GLU A 27 -0.57 6.94 3.03
CA GLU A 27 -1.35 7.90 2.27
C GLU A 27 -1.28 7.62 0.77
N ARG A 28 -0.09 7.35 0.24
CA ARG A 28 0.08 6.96 -1.17
C ARG A 28 -0.69 5.70 -1.50
N GLN A 29 -0.66 4.72 -0.61
CA GLN A 29 -1.36 3.45 -0.83
C GLN A 29 -2.87 3.64 -0.83
N VAL A 30 -3.39 4.44 0.08
CA VAL A 30 -4.83 4.77 0.11
C VAL A 30 -5.24 5.50 -1.16
N ARG A 31 -4.46 6.48 -1.60
CA ARG A 31 -4.73 7.20 -2.85
C ARG A 31 -4.69 6.27 -4.06
N ALA A 32 -3.68 5.43 -4.13
CA ALA A 32 -3.57 4.45 -5.22
C ALA A 32 -4.76 3.51 -5.23
N GLY A 33 -5.18 3.04 -4.06
CA GLY A 33 -6.37 2.20 -3.92
C GLY A 33 -7.64 2.89 -4.39
N GLN A 34 -7.80 4.17 -4.05
CA GLN A 34 -8.94 4.97 -4.50
C GLN A 34 -8.94 5.16 -6.00
N VAL A 35 -7.80 5.51 -6.58
CA VAL A 35 -7.66 5.71 -8.04
C VAL A 35 -7.94 4.41 -8.78
N VAL A 36 -7.34 3.30 -8.33
CA VAL A 36 -7.56 1.99 -8.95
C VAL A 36 -9.01 1.56 -8.81
N GLY A 37 -9.61 1.75 -7.63
CA GLY A 37 -11.01 1.42 -7.40
C GLY A 37 -11.95 2.20 -8.30
N LEU A 38 -11.75 3.51 -8.42
CA LEU A 38 -12.54 4.36 -9.32
C LEU A 38 -12.36 3.96 -10.78
N ALA A 39 -11.12 3.66 -11.18
CA ALA A 39 -10.84 3.21 -12.54
C ALA A 39 -11.54 1.89 -12.84
N LEU A 40 -11.53 0.94 -11.92
CA LEU A 40 -12.23 -0.34 -12.08
C LEU A 40 -13.74 -0.14 -12.19
N ILE A 41 -14.31 0.68 -11.32
CA ILE A 41 -15.75 0.97 -11.37
C ILE A 41 -16.11 1.63 -12.70
N ALA A 42 -15.32 2.61 -13.15
CA ALA A 42 -15.55 3.30 -14.41
C ALA A 42 -15.44 2.34 -15.61
N LEU A 43 -14.45 1.45 -15.61
CA LEU A 43 -14.28 0.46 -16.68
C LEU A 43 -15.46 -0.50 -16.75
N VAL A 44 -15.87 -1.04 -15.60
CA VAL A 44 -17.02 -1.95 -15.54
C VAL A 44 -18.29 -1.23 -15.97
N ALA A 45 -18.54 -0.04 -15.45
CA ALA A 45 -19.72 0.74 -15.81
C ALA A 45 -19.74 1.06 -17.31
N ALA A 46 -18.62 1.52 -17.86
CA ALA A 46 -18.53 1.80 -19.28
C ALA A 46 -18.74 0.54 -20.14
N GLY A 47 -18.13 -0.56 -19.75
CA GLY A 47 -18.27 -1.83 -20.45
C GLY A 47 -19.71 -2.33 -20.48
N VAL A 48 -20.41 -2.23 -19.35
CA VAL A 48 -21.81 -2.68 -19.24
C VAL A 48 -22.77 -1.70 -19.92
N LEU A 49 -22.62 -0.39 -19.66
CA LEU A 49 -23.55 0.61 -20.20
C LEU A 49 -23.42 0.81 -21.70
N LEU A 50 -22.20 0.76 -22.21
CA LEU A 50 -21.93 0.87 -23.66
C LEU A 50 -22.08 -0.46 -24.39
N ARG A 51 -22.37 -1.53 -23.67
CA ARG A 51 -22.49 -2.88 -24.21
C ARG A 51 -21.27 -3.29 -25.04
N LEU A 52 -20.08 -2.96 -24.53
CA LEU A 52 -18.84 -3.34 -25.17
C LEU A 52 -18.63 -4.87 -25.08
N PRO A 53 -17.99 -5.48 -26.08
CA PRO A 53 -17.64 -6.89 -25.99
C PRO A 53 -16.75 -7.17 -24.78
N GLU A 54 -16.99 -8.25 -24.10
CA GLU A 54 -16.20 -8.65 -22.92
C GLU A 54 -14.72 -8.79 -23.24
N GLU A 55 -14.41 -9.13 -24.48
CA GLU A 55 -13.02 -9.25 -24.97
C GLU A 55 -12.23 -7.95 -24.83
N TRP A 56 -12.90 -6.81 -24.76
CA TRP A 56 -12.27 -5.50 -24.72
C TRP A 56 -12.08 -4.97 -23.30
N TRP A 57 -13.12 -5.03 -22.48
CA TRP A 57 -13.05 -4.39 -21.17
C TRP A 57 -12.63 -5.35 -20.05
N VAL A 58 -12.88 -6.67 -20.17
CA VAL A 58 -12.50 -7.65 -19.14
C VAL A 58 -10.99 -7.73 -19.00
N PRO A 59 -10.17 -7.85 -20.08
CA PRO A 59 -8.72 -7.80 -19.94
C PRO A 59 -8.21 -6.48 -19.39
N ALA A 60 -8.85 -5.35 -19.73
CA ALA A 60 -8.47 -4.04 -19.19
C ALA A 60 -8.69 -3.99 -17.67
N VAL A 61 -9.80 -4.51 -17.17
CA VAL A 61 -10.08 -4.62 -15.74
C VAL A 61 -8.99 -5.47 -15.05
N GLY A 62 -8.67 -6.61 -15.64
CA GLY A 62 -7.62 -7.50 -15.13
C GLY A 62 -6.25 -6.80 -15.07
N ALA A 63 -5.90 -6.08 -16.13
CA ALA A 63 -4.64 -5.35 -16.18
C ALA A 63 -4.55 -4.25 -15.12
N VAL A 64 -5.61 -3.48 -14.94
CA VAL A 64 -5.67 -2.42 -13.92
C VAL A 64 -5.58 -3.02 -12.51
N ALA A 65 -6.31 -4.09 -12.25
CA ALA A 65 -6.27 -4.77 -10.97
C ALA A 65 -4.87 -5.31 -10.66
N LEU A 66 -4.23 -5.94 -11.65
CA LEU A 66 -2.87 -6.47 -11.50
C LEU A 66 -1.86 -5.34 -11.25
N ALA A 67 -1.96 -4.25 -12.00
CA ALA A 67 -1.09 -3.09 -11.81
C ALA A 67 -1.24 -2.50 -10.40
N GLY A 68 -2.47 -2.40 -9.91
CA GLY A 68 -2.74 -1.93 -8.55
C GLY A 68 -2.14 -2.84 -7.49
N LEU A 69 -2.26 -4.15 -7.68
CA LEU A 69 -1.71 -5.14 -6.76
C LEU A 69 -0.17 -5.06 -6.73
N VAL A 70 0.46 -4.98 -7.91
CA VAL A 70 1.92 -4.86 -8.01
C VAL A 70 2.39 -3.56 -7.34
N TYR A 71 1.71 -2.44 -7.60
CA TYR A 71 2.02 -1.17 -6.95
C TYR A 71 1.96 -1.29 -5.43
N ARG A 72 0.90 -1.92 -4.91
CA ARG A 72 0.74 -2.13 -3.48
C ARG A 72 1.89 -2.93 -2.90
N MET A 73 2.28 -4.01 -3.55
CA MET A 73 3.39 -4.85 -3.10
C MET A 73 4.72 -4.09 -3.11
N VAL A 74 4.97 -3.30 -4.15
CA VAL A 74 6.21 -2.51 -4.28
C VAL A 74 6.22 -1.34 -3.30
N ASN A 75 5.09 -0.67 -3.11
CA ASN A 75 5.00 0.49 -2.23
C ASN A 75 5.07 0.12 -0.74
N TRP A 76 4.58 -1.06 -0.37
CA TRP A 76 4.49 -1.47 1.03
C TRP A 76 5.80 -2.11 1.49
N LYS A 77 6.82 -1.26 1.67
CA LYS A 77 8.12 -1.65 2.20
C LYS A 77 8.45 -0.80 3.42
N CYS A 78 9.26 -1.37 4.31
CA CYS A 78 9.73 -0.63 5.47
C CYS A 78 10.58 0.57 5.04
N PRO A 79 10.26 1.79 5.47
CA PRO A 79 11.06 2.96 5.09
C PRO A 79 12.45 2.99 5.73
N SER A 80 12.68 2.16 6.75
CA SER A 80 13.97 2.11 7.43
C SER A 80 14.92 1.08 6.82
N CYS A 81 14.48 -0.14 6.60
CA CYS A 81 15.33 -1.23 6.10
C CYS A 81 15.02 -1.68 4.68
N GLY A 82 13.91 -1.22 4.10
CA GLY A 82 13.51 -1.59 2.75
C GLY A 82 12.93 -2.98 2.60
N GLU A 83 12.76 -3.70 3.70
CA GLU A 83 12.20 -5.05 3.65
C GLU A 83 10.69 -5.02 3.41
N ARG A 84 10.18 -6.04 2.72
CA ARG A 84 8.75 -6.13 2.45
C ARG A 84 7.97 -6.31 3.75
N LEU A 85 6.95 -5.51 3.91
CA LEU A 85 6.08 -5.59 5.07
C LEU A 85 4.99 -6.63 4.87
N PRO A 86 4.62 -7.36 5.94
CA PRO A 86 3.50 -8.28 5.86
C PRO A 86 2.20 -7.53 5.63
N THR A 87 1.32 -8.09 4.82
CA THR A 87 0.01 -7.51 4.56
C THR A 87 -1.01 -7.83 5.65
N ARG A 88 -0.73 -8.85 6.45
CA ARG A 88 -1.62 -9.29 7.51
C ARG A 88 -0.83 -9.65 8.78
N GLY A 89 -1.39 -9.28 9.91
CA GLY A 89 -0.97 -9.79 11.21
C GLY A 89 0.40 -9.33 11.71
N GLY A 90 1.05 -8.44 11.00
CA GLY A 90 2.34 -7.94 11.44
C GLY A 90 2.23 -6.61 12.15
N SER A 91 2.63 -6.55 13.41
CA SER A 91 2.73 -5.30 14.15
C SER A 91 4.15 -4.72 14.13
N MET A 92 5.10 -5.50 13.67
CA MET A 92 6.52 -5.11 13.65
C MET A 92 7.17 -5.54 12.34
N CYS A 93 8.16 -4.75 11.90
CA CYS A 93 9.00 -5.11 10.77
C CYS A 93 9.94 -6.27 11.16
N ARG A 94 10.02 -7.28 10.32
CA ARG A 94 10.90 -8.43 10.57
C ARG A 94 12.38 -8.09 10.42
N GLY A 95 12.70 -7.08 9.62
CA GLY A 95 14.08 -6.71 9.36
C GLY A 95 14.69 -5.83 10.42
N CYS A 96 13.98 -4.81 10.89
CA CYS A 96 14.52 -3.84 11.83
C CYS A 96 13.76 -3.76 13.17
N GLY A 97 12.67 -4.49 13.32
CA GLY A 97 11.87 -4.48 14.54
C GLY A 97 11.05 -3.22 14.76
N ALA A 98 11.01 -2.32 13.78
CA ALA A 98 10.24 -1.09 13.92
C ALA A 98 8.73 -1.36 13.90
N PRO A 99 7.92 -0.60 14.66
CA PRO A 99 6.50 -0.83 14.70
C PRO A 99 5.82 -0.44 13.40
N LEU A 100 4.93 -1.30 12.93
CA LEU A 100 4.08 -1.06 11.76
C LEU A 100 2.70 -0.57 12.18
N GLY A 101 2.47 -0.54 13.47
CA GLY A 101 1.19 -0.21 14.04
C GLY A 101 0.77 1.23 13.81
N GLU A 102 -0.45 1.46 14.07
CA GLU A 102 -1.14 2.72 13.98
C GLU A 102 -0.58 3.80 14.91
#